data_e0288de2c585ccffeae8164368a9f971
#
_entry.id   e0288de2c585ccffeae8164368a9f971
#
_cell.length_a   1.000
_cell.length_b   1.000
_cell.length_c   1.000
_cell.angle_alpha   90.00
_cell.angle_beta   90.00
_cell.angle_gamma   90.00
#
_symmetry.space_group_name_H-M   'P 1'
#
loop_
_entity.id
_entity.type
_entity.pdbx_description
1 polymer ?
#
loop_
_entity_poly.entity_id
_entity_poly.type
_entity_poly.pdbx_seq_one_letter_code
_entity_poly.pdbx_strand_id
1 'polypeptide(L)'
;MSKFKILSIDGGGIKGIFPAKFLASLEEEIGEGQTHKHFDLICGTSTGGIIALALSLGIPAKEILKLYQDNAKTIFGSGNWNIVKKPFYSNKPLEKLIRDIFKKYHEKDEDPRINDALNKVKLLIPTYSLLDGATQVLKTPHTSDLILDKHIPMYMAAMATSAAPTYFNAYSNRFKRINSDTIVDFSNKVDGGVYANNPSMLGIIEATTRLEQEINNIQLLSLGTGQYKYEEAKTKNLWSVIYWVWFTKKRIFELFMQSQSQLVHNSISILDQFNEDFLYKRIDLEFNHNFKIKMDETNPNKLKMLSEKAARIFQTEGKYVLDTYCSSSIPVT
;
A
#
# COMPACT_ATOMS: atom_id res chain seq x y z
N MET A 1 -14.48 25.86 3.79
CA MET A 1 -14.45 24.80 2.78
C MET A 1 -14.10 23.50 3.49
N SER A 2 -14.59 22.34 3.05
CA SER A 2 -14.16 21.05 3.60
C SER A 2 -12.71 20.79 3.18
N LYS A 3 -11.88 20.30 4.12
CA LYS A 3 -10.49 19.92 3.84
C LYS A 3 -10.44 18.73 2.88
N PHE A 4 -9.46 18.69 1.97
CA PHE A 4 -9.18 17.56 1.09
C PHE A 4 -8.37 16.50 1.86
N LYS A 5 -8.91 15.31 2.01
CA LYS A 5 -8.36 14.28 2.88
C LYS A 5 -7.66 13.17 2.08
N ILE A 6 -6.41 12.92 2.40
CA ILE A 6 -5.58 11.89 1.77
C ILE A 6 -5.25 10.81 2.79
N LEU A 7 -5.51 9.54 2.44
CA LEU A 7 -4.97 8.38 3.14
C LEU A 7 -3.82 7.80 2.31
N SER A 8 -2.65 7.69 2.91
CA SER A 8 -1.46 7.09 2.28
C SER A 8 -1.00 5.87 3.07
N ILE A 9 -0.76 4.75 2.39
CA ILE A 9 -0.41 3.47 3.01
C ILE A 9 0.87 2.92 2.39
N ASP A 10 1.90 2.72 3.23
CA ASP A 10 3.22 2.26 2.79
C ASP A 10 3.21 0.80 2.34
N GLY A 11 4.21 0.45 1.53
CA GLY A 11 4.58 -0.92 1.23
C GLY A 11 5.29 -1.61 2.39
N GLY A 12 5.25 -2.96 2.43
CA GLY A 12 5.90 -3.70 3.51
C GLY A 12 5.61 -5.21 3.58
N GLY A 13 5.02 -5.81 2.56
CA GLY A 13 4.69 -7.23 2.53
C GLY A 13 3.72 -7.61 3.66
N ILE A 14 4.00 -8.69 4.41
CA ILE A 14 3.15 -9.14 5.52
C ILE A 14 2.99 -8.11 6.65
N LYS A 15 3.88 -7.12 6.74
CA LYS A 15 3.78 -6.04 7.71
C LYS A 15 2.56 -5.13 7.46
N GLY A 16 1.88 -5.27 6.32
CA GLY A 16 0.55 -4.69 6.04
C GLY A 16 -0.53 -5.06 7.08
N ILE A 17 -0.30 -6.08 7.90
CA ILE A 17 -1.10 -6.37 9.11
C ILE A 17 -1.21 -5.15 10.02
N PHE A 18 -0.16 -4.32 10.12
CA PHE A 18 -0.18 -3.13 10.98
C PHE A 18 -1.20 -2.09 10.52
N PRO A 19 -1.10 -1.52 9.28
CA PRO A 19 -2.10 -0.59 8.80
C PRO A 19 -3.50 -1.22 8.66
N ALA A 20 -3.62 -2.49 8.27
CA ALA A 20 -4.91 -3.17 8.18
C ALA A 20 -5.60 -3.30 9.55
N LYS A 21 -4.88 -3.62 10.63
CA LYS A 21 -5.45 -3.67 12.00
C LYS A 21 -5.79 -2.27 12.52
N PHE A 22 -4.95 -1.27 12.25
CA PHE A 22 -5.25 0.12 12.62
C PHE A 22 -6.55 0.58 11.95
N LEU A 23 -6.71 0.34 10.65
CA LEU A 23 -7.93 0.66 9.90
C LEU A 23 -9.13 -0.18 10.34
N ALA A 24 -8.94 -1.45 10.70
CA ALA A 24 -10.02 -2.26 11.25
C ALA A 24 -10.53 -1.69 12.58
N SER A 25 -9.61 -1.22 13.45
CA SER A 25 -10.01 -0.54 14.69
C SER A 25 -10.67 0.82 14.42
N LEU A 26 -10.26 1.55 13.36
CA LEU A 26 -10.94 2.76 12.92
C LEU A 26 -12.38 2.46 12.45
N GLU A 27 -12.57 1.39 11.69
CA GLU A 27 -13.88 0.97 11.18
C GLU A 27 -14.82 0.44 12.28
N GLU A 28 -14.30 -0.01 13.44
CA GLU A 28 -15.12 -0.30 14.61
C GLU A 28 -15.91 0.94 15.07
N GLU A 29 -15.39 2.16 14.84
CA GLU A 29 -16.01 3.44 15.23
C GLU A 29 -16.83 4.08 14.09
N ILE A 30 -16.35 4.02 12.85
CA ILE A 30 -16.99 4.70 11.70
C ILE A 30 -17.91 3.80 10.87
N GLY A 31 -17.95 2.51 11.18
CA GLY A 31 -18.66 1.46 10.42
C GLY A 31 -17.76 0.65 9.50
N GLU A 32 -18.05 -0.63 9.40
CA GLU A 32 -17.30 -1.58 8.59
C GLU A 32 -17.37 -1.24 7.09
N GLY A 33 -16.20 -1.24 6.42
CA GLY A 33 -16.08 -0.94 5.01
C GLY A 33 -16.33 0.54 4.66
N GLN A 34 -16.42 1.44 5.64
CA GLN A 34 -16.75 2.84 5.40
C GLN A 34 -15.53 3.76 5.24
N THR A 35 -14.30 3.26 5.37
CA THR A 35 -13.08 4.09 5.28
C THR A 35 -13.07 4.94 4.00
N HIS A 36 -13.49 4.39 2.85
CA HIS A 36 -13.53 5.11 1.57
C HIS A 36 -14.45 6.34 1.55
N LYS A 37 -15.36 6.51 2.53
CA LYS A 37 -16.24 7.68 2.63
C LYS A 37 -15.61 8.87 3.34
N HIS A 38 -14.45 8.68 3.95
CA HIS A 38 -13.78 9.69 4.76
C HIS A 38 -12.54 10.28 4.10
N PHE A 39 -12.10 9.74 2.95
CA PHE A 39 -10.92 10.20 2.23
C PHE A 39 -11.24 10.48 0.76
N ASP A 40 -10.77 11.63 0.24
CA ASP A 40 -10.93 12.02 -1.16
C ASP A 40 -9.98 11.26 -2.07
N LEU A 41 -8.77 10.94 -1.55
CA LEU A 41 -7.73 10.20 -2.28
C LEU A 41 -7.12 9.14 -1.36
N ILE A 42 -7.03 7.91 -1.85
CA ILE A 42 -6.32 6.83 -1.17
C ILE A 42 -5.11 6.42 -2.02
N CYS A 43 -3.93 6.57 -1.45
CA CYS A 43 -2.66 6.19 -2.05
C CYS A 43 -2.12 4.92 -1.39
N GLY A 44 -1.60 3.98 -2.16
CA GLY A 44 -1.04 2.78 -1.56
C GLY A 44 0.00 2.10 -2.44
N THR A 45 1.11 1.67 -1.83
CA THR A 45 2.18 0.95 -2.51
C THR A 45 2.26 -0.49 -2.03
N SER A 46 2.49 -1.47 -2.92
CA SER A 46 2.66 -2.88 -2.53
C SER A 46 1.48 -3.37 -1.69
N THR A 47 1.72 -3.87 -0.49
CA THR A 47 0.66 -4.25 0.45
C THR A 47 -0.30 -3.09 0.75
N GLY A 48 0.22 -1.85 0.84
CA GLY A 48 -0.61 -0.65 0.97
C GLY A 48 -1.51 -0.42 -0.24
N GLY A 49 -1.05 -0.76 -1.45
CA GLY A 49 -1.85 -0.71 -2.68
C GLY A 49 -2.99 -1.75 -2.68
N ILE A 50 -2.71 -2.96 -2.19
CA ILE A 50 -3.76 -3.99 -2.00
C ILE A 50 -4.82 -3.47 -1.02
N ILE A 51 -4.40 -2.88 0.11
CA ILE A 51 -5.31 -2.30 1.11
C ILE A 51 -6.11 -1.14 0.50
N ALA A 52 -5.47 -0.21 -0.22
CA ALA A 52 -6.12 0.94 -0.85
C ALA A 52 -7.22 0.51 -1.84
N LEU A 53 -6.89 -0.45 -2.72
CA LEU A 53 -7.85 -1.02 -3.68
C LEU A 53 -9.03 -1.71 -2.98
N ALA A 54 -8.76 -2.50 -1.94
CA ALA A 54 -9.78 -3.17 -1.15
C ALA A 54 -10.72 -2.16 -0.46
N LEU A 55 -10.16 -1.15 0.20
CA LEU A 55 -10.94 -0.09 0.85
C LEU A 55 -11.83 0.65 -0.16
N SER A 56 -11.34 0.91 -1.37
CA SER A 56 -12.12 1.59 -2.42
C SER A 56 -13.30 0.76 -2.93
N LEU A 57 -13.33 -0.54 -2.68
CA LEU A 57 -14.47 -1.44 -2.94
C LEU A 57 -15.39 -1.61 -1.72
N GLY A 58 -15.14 -0.88 -0.63
CA GLY A 58 -15.91 -1.04 0.60
C GLY A 58 -15.62 -2.37 1.33
N ILE A 59 -14.52 -3.03 1.04
CA ILE A 59 -14.12 -4.24 1.76
C ILE A 59 -13.72 -3.85 3.18
N PRO A 60 -14.35 -4.44 4.22
CA PRO A 60 -14.00 -4.14 5.59
C PRO A 60 -12.52 -4.40 5.88
N ALA A 61 -11.85 -3.46 6.56
CA ALA A 61 -10.43 -3.59 6.88
C ALA A 61 -10.11 -4.85 7.70
N LYS A 62 -11.07 -5.36 8.48
CA LYS A 62 -10.95 -6.65 9.17
C LYS A 62 -10.81 -7.86 8.22
N GLU A 63 -11.45 -7.82 7.05
CA GLU A 63 -11.33 -8.89 6.06
C GLU A 63 -9.95 -8.84 5.37
N ILE A 64 -9.43 -7.63 5.15
CA ILE A 64 -8.07 -7.43 4.63
C ILE A 64 -7.05 -7.94 5.66
N LEU A 65 -7.25 -7.64 6.95
CA LEU A 65 -6.43 -8.14 8.05
C LEU A 65 -6.40 -9.68 8.07
N LYS A 66 -7.58 -10.33 7.97
CA LYS A 66 -7.69 -11.78 7.91
C LYS A 66 -6.97 -12.36 6.69
N LEU A 67 -7.09 -11.73 5.52
CA LEU A 67 -6.37 -12.18 4.33
C LEU A 67 -4.88 -12.34 4.61
N TYR A 68 -4.26 -11.38 5.28
CA TYR A 68 -2.84 -11.46 5.63
C TYR A 68 -2.55 -12.46 6.75
N GLN A 69 -3.32 -12.46 7.83
CA GLN A 69 -3.07 -13.31 9.00
C GLN A 69 -3.26 -14.79 8.68
N ASP A 70 -4.34 -15.14 8.00
CA ASP A 70 -4.71 -16.52 7.73
C ASP A 70 -3.90 -17.12 6.56
N ASN A 71 -3.43 -16.30 5.65
CA ASN A 71 -2.77 -16.75 4.43
C ASN A 71 -1.27 -16.45 4.36
N ALA A 72 -0.64 -16.00 5.44
CA ALA A 72 0.81 -15.72 5.46
C ALA A 72 1.65 -16.90 4.95
N LYS A 73 1.35 -18.12 5.42
CA LYS A 73 2.03 -19.35 4.97
C LYS A 73 1.72 -19.71 3.52
N THR A 74 0.51 -19.45 3.05
CA THR A 74 0.12 -19.69 1.65
C THR A 74 0.86 -18.76 0.69
N ILE A 75 1.06 -17.52 1.09
CA ILE A 75 1.75 -16.49 0.29
C ILE A 75 3.27 -16.68 0.36
N PHE A 76 3.83 -16.92 1.56
CA PHE A 76 5.26 -16.91 1.83
C PHE A 76 5.83 -18.23 2.39
N GLY A 77 5.03 -19.28 2.51
CA GLY A 77 5.45 -20.51 3.21
C GLY A 77 6.29 -21.48 2.38
N SER A 78 6.13 -21.48 1.06
CA SER A 78 6.84 -22.41 0.15
C SER A 78 7.89 -21.65 -0.68
N GLY A 79 8.92 -21.17 0.00
CA GLY A 79 10.04 -20.50 -0.68
C GLY A 79 10.81 -21.44 -1.61
N ASN A 80 11.19 -20.94 -2.77
CA ASN A 80 11.96 -21.69 -3.74
C ASN A 80 13.46 -21.69 -3.37
N TRP A 81 14.06 -22.86 -3.16
CA TRP A 81 15.47 -23.01 -2.82
C TRP A 81 16.42 -22.65 -3.98
N ASN A 82 15.94 -22.71 -5.23
CA ASN A 82 16.75 -22.38 -6.41
C ASN A 82 16.64 -20.87 -6.76
N ILE A 83 17.08 -20.04 -5.83
CA ILE A 83 17.02 -18.57 -5.91
C ILE A 83 17.87 -17.93 -7.02
N VAL A 84 18.77 -18.71 -7.64
CA VAL A 84 19.60 -18.22 -8.75
C VAL A 84 18.79 -18.15 -10.04
N LYS A 85 17.81 -19.05 -10.21
CA LYS A 85 17.02 -19.19 -11.47
C LYS A 85 15.56 -18.76 -11.31
N LYS A 86 15.03 -18.68 -10.09
CA LYS A 86 13.60 -18.40 -9.84
C LYS A 86 13.45 -17.44 -8.66
N PRO A 87 12.37 -16.61 -8.61
CA PRO A 87 12.04 -15.80 -7.45
C PRO A 87 11.72 -16.69 -6.24
N PHE A 88 11.72 -16.08 -5.06
CA PHE A 88 11.45 -16.81 -3.82
C PHE A 88 10.04 -17.39 -3.79
N TYR A 89 9.03 -16.64 -4.25
CA TYR A 89 7.62 -17.00 -4.14
C TYR A 89 6.90 -16.93 -5.48
N SER A 90 5.85 -17.74 -5.61
CA SER A 90 4.93 -17.68 -6.74
C SER A 90 3.89 -16.57 -6.55
N ASN A 91 3.59 -15.84 -7.61
CA ASN A 91 2.52 -14.82 -7.61
C ASN A 91 1.12 -15.43 -7.48
N LYS A 92 0.93 -16.69 -7.94
CA LYS A 92 -0.39 -17.31 -8.09
C LYS A 92 -1.23 -17.40 -6.81
N PRO A 93 -0.68 -17.80 -5.63
CA PRO A 93 -1.48 -17.85 -4.41
C PRO A 93 -2.01 -16.48 -4.00
N LEU A 94 -1.17 -15.44 -4.06
CA LEU A 94 -1.54 -14.07 -3.73
C LEU A 94 -2.60 -13.54 -4.71
N GLU A 95 -2.38 -13.74 -6.02
CA GLU A 95 -3.33 -13.34 -7.07
C GLU A 95 -4.72 -13.95 -6.85
N LYS A 96 -4.77 -15.27 -6.57
CA LYS A 96 -6.04 -15.95 -6.30
C LYS A 96 -6.75 -15.34 -5.09
N LEU A 97 -6.06 -15.16 -3.98
CA LEU A 97 -6.65 -14.61 -2.75
C LEU A 97 -7.19 -13.20 -2.95
N ILE A 98 -6.44 -12.32 -3.63
CA ILE A 98 -6.87 -10.95 -3.92
C ILE A 98 -8.08 -10.95 -4.86
N ARG A 99 -8.02 -11.75 -5.92
CA ARG A 99 -9.11 -11.83 -6.90
C ARG A 99 -10.40 -12.34 -6.27
N ASP A 100 -10.31 -13.39 -5.44
CA ASP A 100 -11.46 -13.98 -4.76
C ASP A 100 -12.12 -12.98 -3.79
N ILE A 101 -11.33 -12.26 -2.99
CA ILE A 101 -11.90 -11.27 -2.07
C ILE A 101 -12.48 -10.06 -2.80
N PHE A 102 -11.83 -9.56 -3.86
CA PHE A 102 -12.35 -8.43 -4.62
C PHE A 102 -13.66 -8.78 -5.32
N LYS A 103 -13.77 -9.97 -5.92
CA LYS A 103 -15.02 -10.45 -6.52
C LYS A 103 -16.14 -10.61 -5.50
N LYS A 104 -15.85 -11.13 -4.31
CA LYS A 104 -16.84 -11.32 -3.24
C LYS A 104 -17.58 -10.01 -2.89
N TYR A 105 -16.90 -8.89 -2.98
CA TYR A 105 -17.43 -7.56 -2.64
C TYR A 105 -17.88 -6.73 -3.86
N HIS A 106 -17.76 -7.29 -5.05
CA HIS A 106 -18.24 -6.65 -6.27
C HIS A 106 -19.60 -7.21 -6.65
N GLU A 107 -20.58 -6.34 -6.92
CA GLU A 107 -21.95 -6.76 -7.24
C GLU A 107 -22.08 -7.46 -8.60
N LYS A 108 -21.10 -7.25 -9.50
CA LYS A 108 -21.09 -7.86 -10.84
C LYS A 108 -20.30 -9.17 -10.84
N ASP A 109 -20.64 -10.08 -11.74
CA ASP A 109 -19.95 -11.38 -11.91
C ASP A 109 -18.59 -11.27 -12.63
N GLU A 110 -18.03 -10.07 -12.77
CA GLU A 110 -16.73 -9.82 -13.37
C GLU A 110 -15.70 -9.31 -12.34
N ASP A 111 -14.42 -9.30 -12.71
CA ASP A 111 -13.40 -8.71 -11.86
C ASP A 111 -13.59 -7.19 -11.76
N PRO A 112 -13.63 -6.59 -10.56
CA PRO A 112 -13.74 -5.15 -10.42
C PRO A 112 -12.55 -4.45 -11.06
N ARG A 113 -12.80 -3.29 -11.64
CA ARG A 113 -11.81 -2.46 -12.33
C ARG A 113 -11.53 -1.18 -11.53
N ILE A 114 -10.45 -0.52 -11.84
CA ILE A 114 -10.12 0.77 -11.18
C ILE A 114 -11.28 1.78 -11.29
N ASN A 115 -12.10 1.68 -12.35
CA ASN A 115 -13.30 2.49 -12.51
C ASN A 115 -14.45 2.17 -11.53
N ASP A 116 -14.40 1.03 -10.87
CA ASP A 116 -15.46 0.58 -9.96
C ASP A 116 -15.23 1.01 -8.50
N ALA A 117 -14.26 1.90 -8.26
CA ALA A 117 -14.05 2.49 -6.94
C ALA A 117 -15.31 3.22 -6.45
N LEU A 118 -15.75 2.91 -5.23
CA LEU A 118 -16.99 3.42 -4.65
C LEU A 118 -16.88 4.91 -4.27
N ASN A 119 -18.02 5.60 -4.25
CA ASN A 119 -18.15 7.00 -3.82
C ASN A 119 -17.16 7.96 -4.50
N LYS A 120 -16.73 7.62 -5.73
CA LYS A 120 -15.74 8.41 -6.47
C LYS A 120 -14.43 8.66 -5.72
N VAL A 121 -14.09 7.82 -4.71
CA VAL A 121 -12.79 7.91 -4.08
C VAL A 121 -11.70 7.75 -5.12
N LYS A 122 -10.74 8.66 -5.08
CA LYS A 122 -9.62 8.65 -6.01
C LYS A 122 -8.55 7.67 -5.52
N LEU A 123 -7.94 6.95 -6.45
CA LEU A 123 -6.86 6.00 -6.17
C LEU A 123 -5.57 6.42 -6.83
N LEU A 124 -4.46 6.12 -6.15
CA LEU A 124 -3.11 6.32 -6.62
C LEU A 124 -2.24 5.13 -6.21
N ILE A 125 -1.91 4.28 -7.19
CA ILE A 125 -1.24 2.99 -6.96
C ILE A 125 0.07 2.94 -7.76
N PRO A 126 1.24 3.19 -7.13
CA PRO A 126 2.53 3.15 -7.79
C PRO A 126 2.92 1.74 -8.25
N THR A 127 3.49 1.66 -9.43
CA THR A 127 4.18 0.49 -9.97
C THR A 127 5.31 0.95 -10.90
N TYR A 128 6.21 0.07 -11.29
CA TYR A 128 7.27 0.37 -12.24
C TYR A 128 7.19 -0.56 -13.44
N SER A 129 7.27 -0.02 -14.64
CA SER A 129 7.31 -0.80 -15.89
C SER A 129 8.74 -1.09 -16.31
N LEU A 130 9.15 -2.36 -16.26
CA LEU A 130 10.46 -2.77 -16.79
C LEU A 130 10.53 -2.64 -18.31
N LEU A 131 9.39 -2.78 -18.99
CA LEU A 131 9.33 -2.69 -20.46
C LEU A 131 9.62 -1.26 -20.92
N ASP A 132 9.02 -0.27 -20.22
CA ASP A 132 9.16 1.14 -20.58
C ASP A 132 10.36 1.81 -19.87
N GLY A 133 10.97 1.13 -18.87
CA GLY A 133 12.00 1.71 -18.03
C GLY A 133 11.51 2.92 -17.21
N ALA A 134 10.22 2.94 -16.83
CA ALA A 134 9.55 4.11 -16.30
C ALA A 134 8.71 3.83 -15.04
N THR A 135 8.65 4.82 -14.17
CA THR A 135 7.68 4.85 -13.06
C THR A 135 6.27 5.01 -13.62
N GLN A 136 5.33 4.24 -13.09
CA GLN A 136 3.92 4.36 -13.42
C GLN A 136 3.09 4.48 -12.15
N VAL A 137 2.03 5.27 -12.22
CA VAL A 137 1.07 5.43 -11.13
C VAL A 137 -0.31 5.16 -11.71
N LEU A 138 -0.90 4.02 -11.32
CA LEU A 138 -2.23 3.63 -11.76
C LEU A 138 -3.26 4.43 -10.98
N LYS A 139 -4.23 5.03 -11.70
CA LYS A 139 -5.16 6.01 -11.13
C LYS A 139 -6.61 5.77 -11.56
N THR A 140 -7.55 6.14 -10.70
CA THR A 140 -8.94 6.34 -11.11
C THR A 140 -9.05 7.45 -12.15
N PRO A 141 -10.12 7.46 -12.98
CA PRO A 141 -10.31 8.50 -14.03
C PRO A 141 -10.86 9.81 -13.43
N HIS A 142 -10.08 10.45 -12.53
CA HIS A 142 -10.50 11.67 -11.83
C HIS A 142 -10.12 12.97 -12.57
N THR A 143 -9.42 12.87 -13.71
CA THR A 143 -9.22 13.94 -14.67
C THR A 143 -9.45 13.43 -16.08
N SER A 144 -9.77 14.32 -17.03
CA SER A 144 -10.19 13.95 -18.39
C SER A 144 -9.15 13.20 -19.21
N ASP A 145 -7.86 13.35 -18.89
CA ASP A 145 -6.74 12.67 -19.53
C ASP A 145 -6.46 11.27 -18.98
N LEU A 146 -7.00 10.91 -17.81
CA LEU A 146 -6.82 9.61 -17.16
C LEU A 146 -7.80 8.55 -17.69
N ILE A 147 -7.66 8.19 -18.96
CA ILE A 147 -8.63 7.32 -19.66
C ILE A 147 -8.21 5.86 -19.77
N LEU A 148 -6.93 5.53 -19.48
CA LEU A 148 -6.38 4.19 -19.72
C LEU A 148 -6.56 3.26 -18.52
N ASP A 149 -6.23 3.72 -17.33
CA ASP A 149 -6.14 2.89 -16.13
C ASP A 149 -7.51 2.39 -15.64
N LYS A 150 -8.58 3.13 -15.94
CA LYS A 150 -9.95 2.76 -15.58
C LYS A 150 -10.37 1.35 -16.05
N HIS A 151 -9.70 0.85 -17.09
CA HIS A 151 -9.99 -0.46 -17.67
C HIS A 151 -9.26 -1.61 -16.96
N ILE A 152 -8.23 -1.31 -16.15
CA ILE A 152 -7.39 -2.31 -15.50
C ILE A 152 -8.19 -3.02 -14.40
N PRO A 153 -8.26 -4.37 -14.38
CA PRO A 153 -8.79 -5.10 -13.25
C PRO A 153 -8.01 -4.78 -11.97
N MET A 154 -8.71 -4.48 -10.88
CA MET A 154 -8.07 -4.08 -9.62
C MET A 154 -7.10 -5.13 -9.09
N TYR A 155 -7.39 -6.44 -9.27
CA TYR A 155 -6.44 -7.48 -8.86
C TYR A 155 -5.12 -7.40 -9.64
N MET A 156 -5.14 -7.00 -10.92
CA MET A 156 -3.91 -6.80 -11.69
C MET A 156 -3.12 -5.60 -11.20
N ALA A 157 -3.79 -4.50 -10.84
CA ALA A 157 -3.16 -3.34 -10.23
C ALA A 157 -2.52 -3.71 -8.88
N ALA A 158 -3.23 -4.50 -8.05
CA ALA A 158 -2.72 -5.03 -6.79
C ALA A 158 -1.47 -5.90 -6.99
N MET A 159 -1.52 -6.81 -7.98
CA MET A 159 -0.37 -7.67 -8.31
C MET A 159 0.82 -6.90 -8.86
N ALA A 160 0.58 -5.89 -9.71
CA ALA A 160 1.63 -5.05 -10.26
C ALA A 160 2.37 -4.27 -9.17
N THR A 161 1.62 -3.58 -8.29
CA THR A 161 2.21 -2.80 -7.20
C THR A 161 2.91 -3.64 -6.15
N SER A 162 2.57 -4.93 -6.02
CA SER A 162 3.14 -5.85 -5.01
C SER A 162 4.14 -6.88 -5.56
N ALA A 163 4.50 -6.80 -6.84
CA ALA A 163 5.50 -7.67 -7.47
C ALA A 163 6.93 -7.27 -7.07
N ALA A 164 7.26 -7.41 -5.78
CA ALA A 164 8.54 -7.00 -5.20
C ALA A 164 9.70 -7.79 -5.80
N PRO A 165 10.72 -7.11 -6.37
CA PRO A 165 11.92 -7.76 -6.88
C PRO A 165 12.55 -8.67 -5.83
N THR A 166 13.08 -9.81 -6.24
CA THR A 166 13.61 -10.91 -5.42
C THR A 166 12.58 -11.76 -4.69
N TYR A 167 11.43 -11.22 -4.31
CA TYR A 167 10.33 -11.97 -3.68
C TYR A 167 9.44 -12.63 -4.73
N PHE A 168 9.01 -11.87 -5.73
CA PHE A 168 8.09 -12.29 -6.77
C PHE A 168 8.66 -12.03 -8.18
N ASN A 169 8.11 -12.71 -9.18
CA ASN A 169 8.33 -12.34 -10.58
C ASN A 169 7.69 -11.00 -10.90
N ALA A 170 8.25 -10.29 -11.88
CA ALA A 170 7.54 -9.19 -12.53
C ALA A 170 6.15 -9.68 -13.00
N TYR A 171 5.14 -8.90 -12.72
CA TYR A 171 3.77 -9.26 -13.07
C TYR A 171 3.49 -9.00 -14.53
N SER A 172 2.87 -9.99 -15.19
CA SER A 172 2.48 -9.89 -16.60
C SER A 172 1.13 -10.55 -16.79
N ASN A 173 0.22 -9.84 -17.43
CA ASN A 173 -1.11 -10.34 -17.79
C ASN A 173 -1.68 -9.52 -18.96
N ARG A 174 -2.91 -9.84 -19.39
CA ARG A 174 -3.66 -9.11 -20.41
C ARG A 174 -5.09 -8.88 -19.93
N PHE A 175 -5.67 -7.77 -20.32
CA PHE A 175 -7.07 -7.49 -20.03
C PHE A 175 -7.78 -6.91 -21.25
N LYS A 176 -9.10 -7.09 -21.29
CA LYS A 176 -9.98 -6.49 -22.30
C LYS A 176 -10.46 -5.12 -21.81
N ARG A 177 -10.46 -4.10 -22.65
CA ARG A 177 -11.03 -2.79 -22.31
C ARG A 177 -12.53 -2.89 -22.07
N ILE A 178 -13.07 -2.06 -21.19
CA ILE A 178 -14.49 -1.91 -20.95
C ILE A 178 -15.17 -1.49 -22.26
N ASN A 179 -16.25 -2.16 -22.61
CA ASN A 179 -17.06 -1.92 -23.83
C ASN A 179 -16.22 -1.95 -25.14
N SER A 180 -15.21 -2.78 -25.23
CA SER A 180 -14.35 -2.90 -26.41
C SER A 180 -13.76 -4.31 -26.51
N ASP A 181 -13.50 -4.77 -27.73
CA ASP A 181 -12.78 -6.03 -27.97
C ASP A 181 -11.24 -5.87 -27.91
N THR A 182 -10.76 -4.67 -27.66
CA THR A 182 -9.34 -4.37 -27.56
C THR A 182 -8.71 -5.06 -26.37
N ILE A 183 -7.73 -5.93 -26.61
CA ILE A 183 -6.90 -6.55 -25.58
C ILE A 183 -5.67 -5.66 -25.35
N VAL A 184 -5.41 -5.36 -24.08
CA VAL A 184 -4.27 -4.56 -23.66
C VAL A 184 -3.24 -5.47 -22.97
N ASP A 185 -1.98 -5.35 -23.34
CA ASP A 185 -0.86 -6.00 -22.68
C ASP A 185 -0.49 -5.20 -21.39
N PHE A 186 -0.46 -5.89 -20.28
CA PHE A 186 -0.10 -5.35 -18.97
C PHE A 186 1.06 -6.16 -18.38
N SER A 187 2.23 -6.01 -19.00
CA SER A 187 3.38 -6.89 -18.77
C SER A 187 4.52 -6.18 -18.05
N ASN A 188 5.39 -7.01 -17.43
CA ASN A 188 6.65 -6.60 -16.83
C ASN A 188 6.53 -5.48 -15.79
N LYS A 189 5.50 -5.56 -14.95
CA LYS A 189 5.29 -4.63 -13.84
C LYS A 189 5.97 -5.16 -12.58
N VAL A 190 6.63 -4.26 -11.85
CA VAL A 190 7.23 -4.54 -10.54
C VAL A 190 6.71 -3.56 -9.50
N ASP A 191 6.90 -3.92 -8.25
CA ASP A 191 6.45 -3.20 -7.06
C ASP A 191 6.84 -1.72 -7.10
N GLY A 192 5.86 -0.86 -6.82
CA GLY A 192 6.08 0.59 -6.71
C GLY A 192 7.05 0.99 -5.61
N GLY A 193 7.29 0.11 -4.62
CA GLY A 193 8.26 0.31 -3.55
C GLY A 193 9.70 0.48 -4.03
N VAL A 194 10.02 0.16 -5.28
CA VAL A 194 11.33 0.44 -5.88
C VAL A 194 11.63 1.94 -5.98
N TYR A 195 10.60 2.81 -5.99
CA TYR A 195 10.78 4.26 -6.08
C TYR A 195 9.86 5.08 -5.14
N ALA A 196 8.71 4.56 -4.73
CA ALA A 196 7.71 5.26 -3.93
C ALA A 196 7.08 4.32 -2.88
N ASN A 197 7.89 3.80 -1.95
CA ASN A 197 7.38 2.92 -0.89
C ASN A 197 6.37 3.63 0.02
N ASN A 198 6.61 4.91 0.32
CA ASN A 198 5.64 5.82 0.95
C ASN A 198 5.04 6.72 -0.14
N PRO A 199 3.78 6.51 -0.57
CA PRO A 199 3.20 7.27 -1.66
C PRO A 199 2.65 8.64 -1.25
N SER A 200 2.88 9.11 -0.01
CA SER A 200 2.33 10.36 0.52
C SER A 200 2.67 11.59 -0.33
N MET A 201 3.92 11.71 -0.78
CA MET A 201 4.34 12.84 -1.63
C MET A 201 3.65 12.80 -2.99
N LEU A 202 3.46 11.62 -3.57
CA LEU A 202 2.70 11.47 -4.82
C LEU A 202 1.24 11.91 -4.63
N GLY A 203 0.65 11.60 -3.48
CA GLY A 203 -0.71 12.06 -3.13
C GLY A 203 -0.82 13.57 -3.02
N ILE A 204 0.16 14.24 -2.39
CA ILE A 204 0.21 15.71 -2.32
C ILE A 204 0.34 16.32 -3.72
N ILE A 205 1.27 15.80 -4.54
CA ILE A 205 1.48 16.27 -5.91
C ILE A 205 0.20 16.11 -6.73
N GLU A 206 -0.46 14.96 -6.64
CA GLU A 206 -1.73 14.72 -7.36
C GLU A 206 -2.81 15.70 -6.91
N ALA A 207 -2.97 15.88 -5.60
CA ALA A 207 -3.95 16.81 -5.04
C ALA A 207 -3.70 18.26 -5.51
N THR A 208 -2.46 18.73 -5.45
CA THR A 208 -2.14 20.13 -5.78
C THR A 208 -2.09 20.42 -7.26
N THR A 209 -1.66 19.46 -8.10
CA THR A 209 -1.47 19.71 -9.54
C THR A 209 -2.64 19.29 -10.40
N ARG A 210 -3.27 18.14 -10.12
CA ARG A 210 -4.37 17.60 -10.94
C ARG A 210 -5.75 17.84 -10.38
N LEU A 211 -5.83 17.94 -9.05
CA LEU A 211 -7.10 18.17 -8.35
C LEU A 211 -7.22 19.60 -7.84
N GLU A 212 -6.26 20.46 -8.18
CA GLU A 212 -6.26 21.92 -7.96
C GLU A 212 -6.48 22.30 -6.48
N GLN A 213 -6.02 21.44 -5.55
CA GLN A 213 -6.12 21.73 -4.13
C GLN A 213 -4.94 22.60 -3.68
N GLU A 214 -5.22 23.65 -2.93
CA GLU A 214 -4.17 24.39 -2.24
C GLU A 214 -3.56 23.52 -1.13
N ILE A 215 -2.25 23.64 -0.92
CA ILE A 215 -1.53 22.83 0.08
C ILE A 215 -2.15 22.98 1.47
N ASN A 216 -2.55 24.19 1.84
CA ASN A 216 -3.19 24.50 3.11
C ASN A 216 -4.60 23.92 3.26
N ASN A 217 -5.19 23.38 2.18
CA ASN A 217 -6.47 22.68 2.22
C ASN A 217 -6.33 21.18 2.42
N ILE A 218 -5.11 20.64 2.50
CA ILE A 218 -4.85 19.20 2.54
C ILE A 218 -4.70 18.71 3.98
N GLN A 219 -5.34 17.57 4.27
CA GLN A 219 -5.13 16.76 5.46
C GLN A 219 -4.63 15.37 5.04
N LEU A 220 -3.42 15.00 5.44
CA LEU A 220 -2.77 13.75 5.06
C LEU A 220 -2.55 12.84 6.26
N LEU A 221 -3.24 11.68 6.24
CA LEU A 221 -2.97 10.56 7.14
C LEU A 221 -2.06 9.56 6.43
N SER A 222 -0.87 9.32 6.97
CA SER A 222 0.10 8.36 6.44
C SER A 222 0.26 7.17 7.40
N LEU A 223 0.00 5.97 6.91
CA LEU A 223 0.14 4.72 7.65
C LEU A 223 1.38 3.97 7.16
N GLY A 224 2.36 3.78 8.06
CA GLY A 224 3.54 2.98 7.81
C GLY A 224 3.31 1.49 7.98
N THR A 225 4.37 0.71 7.77
CA THR A 225 4.40 -0.74 7.99
C THR A 225 5.48 -1.17 8.98
N GLY A 226 6.07 -0.22 9.67
CA GLY A 226 7.13 -0.41 10.65
C GLY A 226 8.53 -0.21 10.09
N GLN A 227 9.37 0.43 10.89
CA GLN A 227 10.74 0.80 10.55
C GLN A 227 11.74 0.10 11.47
N TYR A 228 12.91 -0.25 10.93
CA TYR A 228 14.01 -0.82 11.70
C TYR A 228 15.06 0.23 12.02
N LYS A 229 15.57 0.20 13.26
CA LYS A 229 16.87 0.78 13.56
C LYS A 229 17.95 -0.28 13.33
N TYR A 230 18.83 -0.04 12.35
CA TYR A 230 19.99 -0.89 12.10
C TYR A 230 21.07 -0.58 13.15
N GLU A 231 21.04 -1.28 14.28
CA GLU A 231 22.05 -1.13 15.34
C GLU A 231 23.34 -1.94 15.05
N GLU A 232 23.39 -2.66 13.95
CA GLU A 232 24.50 -3.54 13.55
C GLU A 232 25.74 -2.78 13.02
N ALA A 233 25.76 -1.45 13.08
CA ALA A 233 26.86 -0.59 12.60
C ALA A 233 28.23 -0.85 13.31
N LYS A 234 28.26 -1.73 14.32
CA LYS A 234 29.50 -2.07 15.06
C LYS A 234 30.21 -3.31 14.53
N THR A 235 29.67 -4.04 13.55
CA THR A 235 30.31 -5.27 13.04
C THR A 235 31.19 -5.00 11.82
N LYS A 236 32.42 -5.53 11.82
CA LYS A 236 33.46 -5.33 10.79
C LYS A 236 33.11 -5.82 9.37
N ASN A 237 31.96 -6.50 9.16
CA ASN A 237 31.60 -7.17 7.91
C ASN A 237 30.51 -6.44 7.08
N LEU A 238 30.14 -5.22 7.45
CA LEU A 238 29.08 -4.43 6.79
C LEU A 238 29.36 -4.05 5.32
N TRP A 239 30.60 -4.20 4.87
CA TRP A 239 31.05 -3.73 3.54
C TRP A 239 31.18 -4.84 2.50
N SER A 240 30.93 -6.12 2.87
CA SER A 240 31.10 -7.19 1.90
C SER A 240 29.89 -7.30 0.98
N VAL A 241 30.14 -7.44 -0.34
CA VAL A 241 29.11 -7.72 -1.36
C VAL A 241 28.29 -8.96 -0.96
N ILE A 242 28.94 -9.95 -0.34
CA ILE A 242 28.30 -11.16 0.18
C ILE A 242 27.28 -10.84 1.23
N TYR A 243 27.56 -9.93 2.15
CA TYR A 243 26.64 -9.50 3.19
C TYR A 243 25.38 -8.83 2.62
N TRP A 244 25.54 -7.94 1.63
CA TRP A 244 24.44 -7.16 1.06
C TRP A 244 23.68 -7.92 -0.03
N VAL A 245 24.37 -8.74 -0.84
CA VAL A 245 23.79 -9.34 -2.04
C VAL A 245 23.55 -10.84 -1.88
N TRP A 246 24.46 -11.62 -1.28
CA TRP A 246 24.40 -13.08 -1.29
C TRP A 246 23.56 -13.67 -0.16
N PHE A 247 23.82 -13.30 1.08
CA PHE A 247 23.07 -13.79 2.24
C PHE A 247 21.85 -12.95 2.58
N THR A 248 21.71 -11.77 1.98
CA THR A 248 20.73 -10.77 2.39
C THR A 248 20.12 -10.02 1.19
N LYS A 249 19.90 -10.70 0.07
CA LYS A 249 19.23 -10.11 -1.11
C LYS A 249 17.97 -9.31 -0.76
N LYS A 250 17.34 -9.65 0.37
CA LYS A 250 16.17 -8.98 0.91
C LYS A 250 16.51 -7.69 1.67
N ARG A 251 17.68 -7.61 2.34
CA ARG A 251 18.03 -6.42 3.14
C ARG A 251 18.26 -5.18 2.31
N ILE A 252 18.87 -5.31 1.13
CA ILE A 252 19.10 -4.14 0.26
C ILE A 252 17.77 -3.55 -0.23
N PHE A 253 16.81 -4.39 -0.58
CA PHE A 253 15.49 -3.93 -0.99
C PHE A 253 14.74 -3.28 0.19
N GLU A 254 14.75 -3.91 1.38
CA GLU A 254 14.16 -3.33 2.59
C GLU A 254 14.82 -2.01 2.98
N LEU A 255 16.15 -1.90 2.83
CA LEU A 255 16.88 -0.66 3.10
C LEU A 255 16.43 0.46 2.16
N PHE A 256 16.32 0.20 0.86
CA PHE A 256 15.87 1.21 -0.10
C PHE A 256 14.42 1.64 0.17
N MET A 257 13.52 0.70 0.41
CA MET A 257 12.14 1.01 0.77
C MET A 257 12.05 1.88 2.03
N GLN A 258 12.80 1.53 3.09
CA GLN A 258 12.82 2.29 4.32
C GLN A 258 13.43 3.68 4.14
N SER A 259 14.53 3.79 3.38
CA SER A 259 15.18 5.08 3.10
C SER A 259 14.26 6.02 2.34
N GLN A 260 13.51 5.52 1.36
CA GLN A 260 12.51 6.29 0.62
C GLN A 260 11.37 6.75 1.54
N SER A 261 10.84 5.85 2.37
CA SER A 261 9.76 6.21 3.31
C SER A 261 10.21 7.30 4.29
N GLN A 262 11.45 7.23 4.77
CA GLN A 262 12.05 8.25 5.65
C GLN A 262 12.24 9.58 4.92
N LEU A 263 12.76 9.56 3.69
CA LEU A 263 12.93 10.78 2.89
C LEU A 263 11.60 11.49 2.68
N VAL A 264 10.57 10.75 2.29
CA VAL A 264 9.22 11.30 2.06
C VAL A 264 8.65 11.85 3.37
N HIS A 265 8.73 11.08 4.48
CA HIS A 265 8.28 11.54 5.80
C HIS A 265 8.96 12.84 6.22
N ASN A 266 10.29 12.91 6.14
CA ASN A 266 11.06 14.10 6.52
C ASN A 266 10.69 15.30 5.65
N SER A 267 10.55 15.11 4.33
CA SER A 267 10.17 16.19 3.40
C SER A 267 8.78 16.74 3.71
N ILE A 268 7.80 15.86 3.97
CA ILE A 268 6.43 16.29 4.30
C ILE A 268 6.36 16.91 5.70
N SER A 269 7.15 16.42 6.66
CA SER A 269 7.23 17.04 7.98
C SER A 269 7.76 18.48 7.93
N ILE A 270 8.68 18.77 6.98
CA ILE A 270 9.12 20.14 6.74
C ILE A 270 8.00 20.98 6.11
N LEU A 271 7.26 20.42 5.12
CA LEU A 271 6.11 21.11 4.55
C LEU A 271 5.05 21.47 5.61
N ASP A 272 4.77 20.54 6.53
CA ASP A 272 3.84 20.72 7.64
C ASP A 272 4.27 21.85 8.59
N GLN A 273 5.57 21.97 8.86
CA GLN A 273 6.11 23.05 9.69
C GLN A 273 6.00 24.46 9.07
N PHE A 274 6.00 24.56 7.75
CA PHE A 274 6.00 25.84 7.03
C PHE A 274 4.64 26.20 6.40
N ASN A 275 3.58 25.37 6.61
CA ASN A 275 2.26 25.63 6.09
C ASN A 275 1.23 25.39 7.23
N GLU A 276 0.78 26.45 7.88
CA GLU A 276 -0.01 26.41 9.11
C GLU A 276 -1.30 25.60 9.03
N ASP A 277 -1.97 25.59 7.88
CA ASP A 277 -3.24 24.88 7.67
C ASP A 277 -3.11 23.51 6.99
N PHE A 278 -1.92 23.13 6.52
CA PHE A 278 -1.62 21.79 6.08
C PHE A 278 -1.47 20.87 7.28
N LEU A 279 -2.15 19.72 7.27
CA LEU A 279 -2.05 18.76 8.36
C LEU A 279 -1.46 17.44 7.88
N TYR A 280 -0.37 17.05 8.50
CA TYR A 280 0.28 15.78 8.27
C TYR A 280 0.36 14.95 9.54
N LYS A 281 -0.25 13.77 9.54
CA LYS A 281 -0.11 12.79 10.61
C LYS A 281 0.45 11.49 10.08
N ARG A 282 1.60 11.06 10.60
CA ARG A 282 2.14 9.72 10.34
C ARG A 282 1.93 8.81 11.54
N ILE A 283 1.35 7.66 11.27
CA ILE A 283 1.21 6.54 12.21
C ILE A 283 2.13 5.42 11.74
N ASP A 284 3.12 5.09 12.53
CA ASP A 284 4.10 4.05 12.19
C ASP A 284 4.57 3.30 13.45
N LEU A 285 5.27 2.19 13.28
CA LEU A 285 5.81 1.36 14.35
C LEU A 285 7.33 1.27 14.23
N GLU A 286 8.03 1.48 15.34
CA GLU A 286 9.46 1.24 15.42
C GLU A 286 9.73 -0.18 15.92
N PHE A 287 10.45 -0.97 15.12
CA PHE A 287 10.93 -2.29 15.51
C PHE A 287 12.23 -2.16 16.32
N ASN A 288 12.38 -3.00 17.34
CA ASN A 288 13.57 -3.07 18.16
C ASN A 288 14.18 -4.48 18.14
N HIS A 289 15.28 -4.71 18.86
CA HIS A 289 15.98 -5.99 18.93
C HIS A 289 15.06 -7.16 19.33
N ASN A 290 14.12 -6.93 20.24
CA ASN A 290 13.27 -7.97 20.79
C ASN A 290 12.05 -8.26 19.89
N PHE A 291 11.74 -7.38 18.93
CA PHE A 291 10.60 -7.50 18.05
C PHE A 291 10.94 -7.08 16.62
N LYS A 292 11.31 -8.07 15.80
CA LYS A 292 11.62 -7.89 14.36
C LYS A 292 10.65 -8.71 13.52
N ILE A 293 9.99 -8.06 12.57
CA ILE A 293 9.09 -8.69 11.59
C ILE A 293 9.67 -8.53 10.19
N LYS A 294 9.99 -9.62 9.50
CA LYS A 294 10.38 -9.61 8.10
C LYS A 294 9.19 -9.36 7.19
N MET A 295 9.42 -8.88 5.97
CA MET A 295 8.37 -8.68 4.97
C MET A 295 7.66 -9.99 4.57
N ASP A 296 8.29 -11.13 4.78
CA ASP A 296 7.80 -12.46 4.49
C ASP A 296 7.67 -13.33 5.76
N GLU A 297 7.43 -12.71 6.92
CA GLU A 297 7.23 -13.42 8.18
C GLU A 297 5.97 -14.29 8.13
N THR A 298 6.07 -15.54 8.61
CA THR A 298 4.94 -16.48 8.63
C THR A 298 4.65 -17.05 10.02
N ASN A 299 5.41 -16.61 11.03
CA ASN A 299 5.19 -17.06 12.41
C ASN A 299 3.91 -16.45 12.98
N PRO A 300 2.86 -17.24 13.31
CA PRO A 300 1.58 -16.71 13.74
C PRO A 300 1.67 -15.85 15.01
N ASN A 301 2.55 -16.22 15.96
CA ASN A 301 2.71 -15.45 17.20
C ASN A 301 3.28 -14.06 16.93
N LYS A 302 4.25 -13.94 16.01
CA LYS A 302 4.79 -12.63 15.62
C LYS A 302 3.75 -11.79 14.90
N LEU A 303 2.95 -12.39 14.01
CA LEU A 303 1.87 -11.69 13.29
C LEU A 303 0.79 -11.21 14.26
N LYS A 304 0.43 -12.04 15.25
CA LYS A 304 -0.48 -11.66 16.34
C LYS A 304 0.08 -10.49 17.15
N MET A 305 1.35 -10.55 17.57
CA MET A 305 2.01 -9.44 18.27
C MET A 305 2.02 -8.13 17.46
N LEU A 306 2.21 -8.20 16.13
CA LEU A 306 2.15 -7.03 15.26
C LEU A 306 0.76 -6.41 15.26
N SER A 307 -0.28 -7.23 15.16
CA SER A 307 -1.68 -6.81 15.24
C SER A 307 -2.02 -6.18 16.59
N GLU A 308 -1.56 -6.78 17.70
CA GLU A 308 -1.76 -6.23 19.06
C GLU A 308 -1.08 -4.88 19.24
N LYS A 309 0.13 -4.69 18.67
CA LYS A 309 0.81 -3.38 18.68
C LYS A 309 0.03 -2.32 17.88
N ALA A 310 -0.53 -2.70 16.73
CA ALA A 310 -1.38 -1.79 15.96
C ALA A 310 -2.62 -1.37 16.75
N ALA A 311 -3.27 -2.29 17.43
CA ALA A 311 -4.41 -2.00 18.29
C ALA A 311 -4.06 -1.04 19.45
N ARG A 312 -2.89 -1.23 20.09
CA ARG A 312 -2.42 -0.31 21.15
C ARG A 312 -2.13 1.09 20.60
N ILE A 313 -1.54 1.20 19.42
CA ILE A 313 -1.30 2.50 18.78
C ILE A 313 -2.66 3.16 18.45
N PHE A 314 -3.66 2.40 18.02
CA PHE A 314 -5.00 2.96 17.83
C PHE A 314 -5.61 3.49 19.13
N GLN A 315 -5.40 2.85 20.27
CA GLN A 315 -5.87 3.35 21.58
C GLN A 315 -5.30 4.73 21.94
N THR A 316 -4.08 5.05 21.48
CA THR A 316 -3.45 6.36 21.76
C THR A 316 -3.71 7.39 20.66
N GLU A 317 -3.74 6.99 19.41
CA GLU A 317 -3.82 7.88 18.24
C GLU A 317 -5.21 7.92 17.59
N GLY A 318 -6.05 6.91 17.87
CA GLY A 318 -7.33 6.73 17.17
C GLY A 318 -8.29 7.88 17.36
N LYS A 319 -8.38 8.44 18.57
CA LYS A 319 -9.24 9.61 18.83
C LYS A 319 -8.86 10.79 17.95
N TYR A 320 -7.56 11.12 17.88
CA TYR A 320 -7.09 12.21 17.01
C TYR A 320 -7.44 11.95 15.54
N VAL A 321 -7.26 10.69 15.06
CA VAL A 321 -7.59 10.33 13.68
C VAL A 321 -9.10 10.44 13.42
N LEU A 322 -9.94 9.97 14.34
CA LEU A 322 -11.40 10.10 14.25
C LEU A 322 -11.83 11.55 14.18
N ASP A 323 -11.38 12.37 15.12
CA ASP A 323 -11.77 13.78 15.23
C ASP A 323 -11.29 14.60 14.02
N THR A 324 -10.10 14.29 13.48
CA THR A 324 -9.48 15.06 12.38
C THR A 324 -9.95 14.59 11.01
N TYR A 325 -9.95 13.28 10.77
CA TYR A 325 -10.14 12.73 9.41
C TYR A 325 -11.55 12.15 9.19
N CYS A 326 -12.24 11.72 10.27
CA CYS A 326 -13.49 10.97 10.14
C CYS A 326 -14.72 11.69 10.73
N SER A 327 -14.59 12.92 11.23
CA SER A 327 -15.69 13.71 11.82
C SER A 327 -16.85 13.98 10.85
N SER A 328 -16.61 13.91 9.55
CA SER A 328 -17.64 14.02 8.50
C SER A 328 -17.31 13.08 7.34
N SER A 329 -18.32 12.41 6.79
CA SER A 329 -18.19 11.71 5.52
C SER A 329 -18.12 12.71 4.36
N ILE A 330 -17.38 12.34 3.28
CA ILE A 330 -17.32 13.14 2.06
C ILE A 330 -18.66 13.03 1.35
N PRO A 331 -19.30 14.16 0.96
CA PRO A 331 -20.56 14.10 0.20
C PRO A 331 -20.39 13.34 -1.11
N VAL A 332 -21.30 12.44 -1.42
CA VAL A 332 -21.39 11.79 -2.74
C VAL A 332 -21.95 12.83 -3.71
N THR A 333 -21.08 13.54 -4.44
CA THR A 333 -21.46 14.50 -5.49
C THR A 333 -21.54 13.85 -6.86
#